data_16b1ef2bbe4408ca3922ebb57de3e2cc
#
_entry.id   16b1ef2bbe4408ca3922ebb57de3e2cc
#
_cell.length_a   1.000
_cell.length_b   1.000
_cell.length_c   1.000
_cell.angle_alpha   90.00
_cell.angle_beta   90.00
_cell.angle_gamma   90.00
#
_symmetry.space_group_name_H-M   'P 1'
#
loop_
_entity.id
_entity.type
_entity.pdbx_description
1 polymer ?
#
loop_
_entity_poly.entity_id
_entity_poly.type
_entity_poly.pdbx_seq_one_letter_code
_entity_poly.pdbx_strand_id
1 'polypeptide(L)'
;MIDINKKYKTRDGQDVRIHKVHTETWDNYLTVEGYIGKEEYPHFWNFEGKYHLVGESRLDLVEVVETTTPPKSSNPKDIIGLTKPSLSAVPMRSVYEMSKAMNDGASKYGRFNWRENSVDSDVYIDATLRHLNSWQDGENTAQDSGVHHLAHAMACLSIIIDAELGGNLIDSRSKISTGGVADYLAANTKENK
;
A
#
# COMPACT_ATOMS: atom_id res chain seq x y z
N MET A 1 19.63 -3.98 0.46
CA MET A 1 20.81 -3.12 0.15
C MET A 1 20.95 -2.10 1.27
N ILE A 2 22.14 -1.93 1.81
CA ILE A 2 22.40 -0.99 2.92
C ILE A 2 22.33 0.45 2.39
N ASP A 3 21.60 1.31 3.12
CA ASP A 3 21.41 2.73 2.83
C ASP A 3 22.13 3.57 3.90
N ILE A 4 23.09 4.42 3.50
CA ILE A 4 23.87 5.25 4.41
C ILE A 4 23.04 6.25 5.25
N ASN A 5 21.81 6.55 4.81
CA ASN A 5 20.90 7.46 5.51
C ASN A 5 20.06 6.78 6.60
N LYS A 6 20.14 5.46 6.71
CA LYS A 6 19.43 4.67 7.71
C LYS A 6 20.32 4.35 8.91
N LYS A 7 19.69 4.01 10.02
CA LYS A 7 20.38 3.57 11.24
C LYS A 7 20.47 2.06 11.29
N TYR A 8 21.61 1.55 11.75
CA TYR A 8 21.87 0.13 11.87
C TYR A 8 22.42 -0.22 13.24
N LYS A 9 22.17 -1.44 13.66
CA LYS A 9 22.82 -2.11 14.78
C LYS A 9 23.43 -3.43 14.30
N THR A 10 24.42 -3.91 15.00
CA THR A 10 24.83 -5.30 14.86
C THR A 10 23.73 -6.22 15.38
N ARG A 11 23.73 -7.49 14.99
CA ARG A 11 22.77 -8.48 15.48
C ARG A 11 22.86 -8.66 17.01
N ASP A 12 24.00 -8.46 17.62
CA ASP A 12 24.18 -8.45 19.08
C ASP A 12 23.85 -7.11 19.76
N GLY A 13 23.31 -6.14 19.01
CA GLY A 13 22.66 -4.92 19.52
C GLY A 13 23.54 -3.69 19.63
N GLN A 14 24.78 -3.71 19.16
CA GLN A 14 25.69 -2.56 19.18
C GLN A 14 25.31 -1.56 18.08
N ASP A 15 25.38 -0.26 18.40
CA ASP A 15 25.10 0.79 17.42
C ASP A 15 26.17 0.80 16.31
N VAL A 16 25.74 0.95 15.07
CA VAL A 16 26.64 1.03 13.91
C VAL A 16 26.44 2.35 13.18
N ARG A 17 27.56 3.00 12.90
CA ARG A 17 27.62 4.22 12.11
C ARG A 17 28.23 3.89 10.76
N ILE A 18 27.39 3.82 9.71
CA ILE A 18 27.87 3.66 8.34
C ILE A 18 28.61 4.92 7.91
N HIS A 19 29.83 4.73 7.41
CA HIS A 19 30.70 5.80 6.94
C HIS A 19 30.67 5.91 5.42
N LYS A 20 30.71 4.76 4.72
CA LYS A 20 30.78 4.73 3.27
C LYS A 20 30.12 3.49 2.68
N VAL A 21 29.46 3.65 1.56
CA VAL A 21 28.98 2.55 0.72
C VAL A 21 29.71 2.66 -0.61
N HIS A 22 30.49 1.66 -0.96
CA HIS A 22 31.28 1.66 -2.19
C HIS A 22 30.41 1.11 -3.33
N THR A 23 30.18 1.88 -4.37
CA THR A 23 29.36 1.50 -5.53
C THR A 23 30.15 0.88 -6.67
N GLU A 24 31.49 0.97 -6.63
CA GLU A 24 32.39 0.46 -7.67
C GLU A 24 33.30 -0.61 -7.07
N THR A 25 32.84 -1.85 -7.05
CA THR A 25 33.70 -3.00 -6.72
C THR A 25 33.51 -4.10 -7.75
N TRP A 26 34.62 -4.60 -8.28
CA TRP A 26 34.66 -5.68 -9.26
C TRP A 26 34.29 -7.05 -8.66
N ASP A 27 34.29 -7.14 -7.33
CA ASP A 27 33.90 -8.29 -6.54
C ASP A 27 32.84 -7.86 -5.52
N ASN A 28 31.79 -8.66 -5.34
CA ASN A 28 30.71 -8.43 -4.35
C ASN A 28 31.17 -8.49 -2.88
N TYR A 29 32.46 -8.26 -2.64
CA TYR A 29 33.09 -8.37 -1.34
C TYR A 29 33.23 -7.01 -0.66
N LEU A 30 32.66 -6.90 0.57
CA LEU A 30 32.93 -5.84 1.54
C LEU A 30 32.76 -4.41 1.01
N THR A 31 31.53 -4.02 0.75
CA THR A 31 31.21 -2.76 0.07
C THR A 31 30.66 -1.68 0.99
N VAL A 32 30.42 -2.01 2.26
CA VAL A 32 29.91 -1.10 3.27
C VAL A 32 30.94 -0.98 4.38
N GLU A 33 31.41 0.23 4.62
CA GLU A 33 32.36 0.59 5.67
C GLU A 33 31.64 1.34 6.80
N GLY A 34 31.92 1.00 8.05
CA GLY A 34 31.35 1.68 9.20
C GLY A 34 32.06 1.35 10.51
N TYR A 35 31.58 1.94 11.60
CA TYR A 35 32.19 1.81 12.93
C TYR A 35 31.14 1.25 13.90
N ILE A 36 31.57 0.30 14.75
CA ILE A 36 30.73 -0.30 15.79
C ILE A 36 30.97 0.43 17.12
N GLY A 37 29.91 0.99 17.69
CA GLY A 37 29.98 1.70 18.97
C GLY A 37 30.98 2.84 18.98
N LYS A 38 31.99 2.76 19.86
CA LYS A 38 33.07 3.73 20.00
C LYS A 38 34.41 3.26 19.43
N GLU A 39 34.40 2.19 18.68
CA GLU A 39 35.63 1.64 18.08
C GLU A 39 36.22 2.61 17.04
N GLU A 40 37.55 2.70 17.02
CA GLU A 40 38.29 3.60 16.12
C GLU A 40 38.65 2.92 14.79
N TYR A 41 38.48 1.57 14.71
CA TYR A 41 38.76 0.81 13.52
C TYR A 41 37.50 0.55 12.70
N PRO A 42 37.56 0.70 11.36
CA PRO A 42 36.41 0.44 10.52
C PRO A 42 36.13 -1.06 10.38
N HIS A 43 34.86 -1.40 10.35
CA HIS A 43 34.33 -2.71 10.00
C HIS A 43 33.73 -2.68 8.61
N PHE A 44 33.67 -3.86 7.97
CA PHE A 44 33.22 -3.99 6.60
C PHE A 44 32.12 -5.06 6.50
N TRP A 45 31.13 -4.78 5.70
CA TRP A 45 29.99 -5.66 5.40
C TRP A 45 29.76 -5.71 3.89
N ASN A 46 29.05 -6.74 3.42
CA ASN A 46 28.54 -6.77 2.07
C ASN A 46 27.29 -5.90 1.91
N PHE A 47 26.76 -5.77 0.70
CA PHE A 47 25.54 -4.99 0.41
C PHE A 47 24.28 -5.44 1.17
N GLU A 48 24.25 -6.69 1.62
CA GLU A 48 23.15 -7.26 2.41
C GLU A 48 23.36 -7.04 3.92
N GLY A 49 24.48 -6.43 4.32
CA GLY A 49 24.80 -6.20 5.73
C GLY A 49 25.43 -7.43 6.41
N LYS A 50 25.94 -8.40 5.65
CA LYS A 50 26.62 -9.57 6.21
C LYS A 50 28.08 -9.27 6.49
N TYR A 51 28.52 -9.59 7.72
CA TYR A 51 29.90 -9.43 8.16
C TYR A 51 30.83 -10.54 7.61
N HIS A 52 30.30 -11.75 7.48
CA HIS A 52 30.96 -12.88 6.85
C HIS A 52 30.21 -13.35 5.62
N LEU A 53 30.92 -13.90 4.64
CA LEU A 53 30.33 -14.37 3.38
C LEU A 53 29.51 -15.65 3.52
N VAL A 54 29.80 -16.45 4.56
CA VAL A 54 29.14 -17.73 4.81
C VAL A 54 28.65 -17.75 6.25
N GLY A 55 27.37 -18.03 6.43
CA GLY A 55 26.74 -18.15 7.72
C GLY A 55 26.25 -16.82 8.30
N GLU A 56 25.74 -16.87 9.53
CA GLU A 56 25.28 -15.72 10.29
C GLU A 56 26.37 -15.27 11.26
N SER A 57 26.53 -13.96 11.39
CA SER A 57 27.45 -13.34 12.35
C SER A 57 26.67 -12.49 13.35
N ARG A 58 27.16 -12.45 14.59
CA ARG A 58 26.66 -11.48 15.59
C ARG A 58 26.87 -10.03 15.17
N LEU A 59 27.81 -9.80 14.24
CA LEU A 59 28.13 -8.48 13.70
C LEU A 59 27.37 -8.17 12.40
N ASP A 60 26.49 -9.05 11.91
CA ASP A 60 25.59 -8.73 10.78
C ASP A 60 24.75 -7.51 11.11
N LEU A 61 24.55 -6.64 10.12
CA LEU A 61 23.75 -5.41 10.26
C LEU A 61 22.25 -5.74 10.32
N VAL A 62 21.59 -5.14 11.28
CA VAL A 62 20.13 -5.12 11.38
C VAL A 62 19.68 -3.66 11.29
N GLU A 63 18.80 -3.36 10.33
CA GLU A 63 18.24 -2.02 10.20
C GLU A 63 17.43 -1.68 11.45
N VAL A 64 17.77 -0.56 12.09
CA VAL A 64 16.93 0.01 13.13
C VAL A 64 15.77 0.73 12.47
N VAL A 65 14.68 0.00 12.26
CA VAL A 65 13.42 0.68 11.96
C VAL A 65 13.06 1.43 13.24
N GLU A 66 13.28 2.74 13.24
CA GLU A 66 12.65 3.58 14.26
C GLU A 66 11.15 3.41 14.04
N THR A 67 10.56 2.45 14.73
CA THR A 67 9.14 2.56 15.00
C THR A 67 9.05 3.89 15.73
N THR A 68 8.54 4.92 15.05
CA THR A 68 8.03 6.11 15.71
C THR A 68 6.92 5.59 16.63
N THR A 69 7.33 5.14 17.82
CA THR A 69 6.38 4.88 18.87
C THR A 69 5.74 6.24 19.08
N PRO A 70 4.45 6.40 18.77
CA PRO A 70 3.78 7.65 19.06
C PRO A 70 4.07 7.98 20.54
N PRO A 71 4.24 9.24 20.90
CA PRO A 71 4.55 9.64 22.26
C PRO A 71 3.58 8.88 23.17
N LYS A 72 4.13 8.21 24.21
CA LYS A 72 3.36 7.34 25.10
C LYS A 72 2.24 8.18 25.67
N SER A 73 1.07 8.16 25.01
CA SER A 73 -0.11 8.88 25.49
C SER A 73 -0.47 8.32 26.84
N SER A 74 -0.65 9.19 27.83
CA SER A 74 -1.13 8.82 29.15
C SER A 74 -2.60 8.39 29.13
N ASN A 75 -3.30 8.64 27.99
CA ASN A 75 -4.71 8.31 27.81
C ASN A 75 -4.85 6.91 27.17
N PRO A 76 -5.43 5.93 27.89
CA PRO A 76 -5.65 4.58 27.34
C PRO A 76 -6.44 4.55 26.02
N LYS A 77 -7.33 5.51 25.80
CA LYS A 77 -8.11 5.65 24.57
C LYS A 77 -7.23 5.97 23.37
N ASP A 78 -6.16 6.75 23.56
CA ASP A 78 -5.25 7.12 22.45
C ASP A 78 -4.47 5.91 21.99
N ILE A 79 -4.03 5.04 22.92
CA ILE A 79 -3.30 3.81 22.62
C ILE A 79 -4.13 2.92 21.71
N ILE A 80 -5.40 2.73 22.03
CA ILE A 80 -6.34 1.93 21.21
C ILE A 80 -6.70 2.67 19.92
N GLY A 81 -6.88 3.98 19.98
CA GLY A 81 -7.23 4.81 18.82
C GLY A 81 -6.18 4.78 17.71
N LEU A 82 -4.90 4.82 18.08
CA LEU A 82 -3.77 4.79 17.14
C LEU A 82 -3.59 3.45 16.41
N THR A 83 -4.21 2.37 16.88
CA THR A 83 -4.20 1.07 16.19
C THR A 83 -5.25 0.98 15.07
N LYS A 84 -6.18 1.93 14.99
CA LYS A 84 -7.25 1.94 14.00
C LYS A 84 -6.85 2.78 12.78
N PRO A 85 -7.35 2.43 11.58
CA PRO A 85 -7.18 3.28 10.41
C PRO A 85 -7.67 4.70 10.66
N SER A 86 -6.85 5.69 10.27
CA SER A 86 -7.20 7.11 10.45
C SER A 86 -8.17 7.59 9.39
N LEU A 87 -9.40 7.88 9.77
CA LEU A 87 -10.40 8.47 8.88
C LEU A 87 -10.07 9.94 8.52
N SER A 88 -9.25 10.63 9.32
CA SER A 88 -8.82 12.01 9.01
C SER A 88 -7.89 12.09 7.80
N ALA A 89 -7.27 10.97 7.40
CA ALA A 89 -6.45 10.87 6.18
C ALA A 89 -7.30 10.68 4.90
N VAL A 90 -8.60 10.41 5.04
CA VAL A 90 -9.49 10.22 3.89
C VAL A 90 -9.81 11.57 3.25
N PRO A 91 -9.69 11.73 1.91
CA PRO A 91 -10.03 12.98 1.24
C PRO A 91 -11.55 13.19 1.22
N MET A 92 -12.08 13.85 2.23
CA MET A 92 -13.52 14.00 2.47
C MET A 92 -14.29 14.69 1.33
N ARG A 93 -13.61 15.48 0.47
CA ARG A 93 -14.24 16.06 -0.72
C ARG A 93 -14.69 14.98 -1.71
N SER A 94 -13.87 13.95 -1.94
CA SER A 94 -14.25 12.84 -2.80
C SER A 94 -15.34 11.96 -2.21
N VAL A 95 -15.35 11.79 -0.88
CA VAL A 95 -16.45 11.11 -0.17
C VAL A 95 -17.77 11.90 -0.32
N TYR A 96 -17.69 13.22 -0.25
CA TYR A 96 -18.87 14.08 -0.49
C TYR A 96 -19.37 13.95 -1.93
N GLU A 97 -18.49 13.95 -2.94
CA GLU A 97 -18.91 13.71 -4.33
C GLU A 97 -19.52 12.31 -4.51
N MET A 98 -18.92 11.28 -3.90
CA MET A 98 -19.49 9.92 -3.89
C MET A 98 -20.90 9.92 -3.28
N SER A 99 -21.15 10.71 -2.23
CA SER A 99 -22.49 10.77 -1.61
C SER A 99 -23.56 11.30 -2.57
N LYS A 100 -23.21 12.17 -3.53
CA LYS A 100 -24.14 12.62 -4.57
C LYS A 100 -24.54 11.46 -5.50
N ALA A 101 -23.56 10.63 -5.90
CA ALA A 101 -23.85 9.43 -6.70
C ALA A 101 -24.71 8.43 -5.91
N MET A 102 -24.45 8.24 -4.63
CA MET A 102 -25.28 7.42 -3.76
C MET A 102 -26.72 7.95 -3.66
N ASN A 103 -26.91 9.27 -3.58
CA ASN A 103 -28.24 9.88 -3.56
C ASN A 103 -28.97 9.74 -4.91
N ASP A 104 -28.26 9.86 -6.04
CA ASP A 104 -28.83 9.60 -7.36
C ASP A 104 -29.30 8.15 -7.46
N GLY A 105 -28.48 7.19 -7.06
CA GLY A 105 -28.84 5.77 -6.98
C GLY A 105 -30.03 5.51 -6.04
N ALA A 106 -30.04 6.17 -4.87
CA ALA A 106 -31.13 6.05 -3.91
C ALA A 106 -32.48 6.54 -4.47
N SER A 107 -32.46 7.58 -5.31
CA SER A 107 -33.68 8.09 -5.95
C SER A 107 -34.22 7.13 -7.02
N LYS A 108 -33.34 6.35 -7.67
CA LYS A 108 -33.68 5.40 -8.75
C LYS A 108 -34.09 4.03 -8.19
N TYR A 109 -33.44 3.55 -7.14
CA TYR A 109 -33.52 2.14 -6.71
C TYR A 109 -33.89 1.96 -5.23
N GLY A 110 -33.92 3.00 -4.42
CA GLY A 110 -34.14 2.93 -2.97
C GLY A 110 -32.82 3.08 -2.20
N ARG A 111 -32.92 3.69 -0.99
CA ARG A 111 -31.77 4.17 -0.22
C ARG A 111 -30.78 3.07 0.21
N PHE A 112 -31.27 1.88 0.47
CA PHE A 112 -30.46 0.74 0.92
C PHE A 112 -30.66 -0.50 0.02
N ASN A 113 -30.99 -0.25 -1.25
CA ASN A 113 -31.29 -1.30 -2.21
C ASN A 113 -30.25 -2.43 -2.23
N TRP A 114 -28.95 -2.10 -2.16
CA TRP A 114 -27.86 -3.09 -2.16
C TRP A 114 -27.77 -3.94 -0.89
N ARG A 115 -28.47 -3.58 0.19
CA ARG A 115 -28.60 -4.38 1.42
C ARG A 115 -29.84 -5.22 1.46
N GLU A 116 -30.86 -4.81 0.73
CA GLU A 116 -32.16 -5.49 0.64
C GLU A 116 -32.20 -6.51 -0.51
N ASN A 117 -31.38 -6.27 -1.53
CA ASN A 117 -31.29 -7.12 -2.71
C ASN A 117 -29.83 -7.54 -2.94
N SER A 118 -29.64 -8.70 -3.59
CA SER A 118 -28.29 -9.16 -3.95
C SER A 118 -27.63 -8.22 -4.94
N VAL A 119 -26.32 -8.09 -4.80
CA VAL A 119 -25.44 -7.27 -5.66
C VAL A 119 -24.61 -8.19 -6.53
N ASP A 120 -24.79 -8.14 -7.84
CA ASP A 120 -23.96 -8.88 -8.79
C ASP A 120 -22.68 -8.10 -9.07
N SER A 121 -21.51 -8.71 -8.80
CA SER A 121 -20.21 -8.05 -8.94
C SER A 121 -19.95 -7.55 -10.37
N ASP A 122 -20.30 -8.31 -11.39
CA ASP A 122 -20.03 -7.93 -12.80
C ASP A 122 -20.82 -6.70 -13.21
N VAL A 123 -22.09 -6.60 -12.80
CA VAL A 123 -22.95 -5.44 -13.11
C VAL A 123 -22.34 -4.15 -12.57
N TYR A 124 -21.84 -4.17 -11.33
CA TYR A 124 -21.25 -2.99 -10.68
C TYR A 124 -19.83 -2.70 -11.18
N ILE A 125 -19.05 -3.72 -11.52
CA ILE A 125 -17.72 -3.54 -12.14
C ILE A 125 -17.90 -2.95 -13.53
N ASP A 126 -18.82 -3.42 -14.35
CA ASP A 126 -19.10 -2.87 -15.68
C ASP A 126 -19.56 -1.41 -15.60
N ALA A 127 -20.40 -1.07 -14.63
CA ALA A 127 -20.79 0.32 -14.38
C ALA A 127 -19.58 1.17 -13.99
N THR A 128 -18.72 0.67 -13.11
CA THR A 128 -17.47 1.33 -12.74
C THR A 128 -16.59 1.60 -13.95
N LEU A 129 -16.36 0.59 -14.79
CA LEU A 129 -15.52 0.72 -15.99
C LEU A 129 -16.11 1.71 -16.99
N ARG A 130 -17.43 1.74 -17.21
CA ARG A 130 -18.06 2.76 -18.07
C ARG A 130 -17.78 4.18 -17.56
N HIS A 131 -17.94 4.43 -16.27
CA HIS A 131 -17.65 5.74 -15.70
C HIS A 131 -16.16 6.11 -15.75
N LEU A 132 -15.25 5.15 -15.54
CA LEU A 132 -13.81 5.40 -15.66
C LEU A 132 -13.42 5.75 -17.10
N ASN A 133 -13.97 5.03 -18.09
CA ASN A 133 -13.72 5.30 -19.52
C ASN A 133 -14.25 6.67 -19.93
N SER A 134 -15.51 7.02 -19.59
CA SER A 134 -16.06 8.34 -19.88
C SER A 134 -15.19 9.46 -19.31
N TRP A 135 -14.73 9.29 -18.07
CA TRP A 135 -13.85 10.28 -17.46
C TRP A 135 -12.49 10.36 -18.19
N GLN A 136 -11.92 9.23 -18.58
CA GLN A 136 -10.66 9.18 -19.33
C GLN A 136 -10.77 9.82 -20.70
N ASP A 137 -11.94 9.71 -21.33
CA ASP A 137 -12.26 10.36 -22.62
C ASP A 137 -12.56 11.87 -22.49
N GLY A 138 -12.45 12.42 -21.27
CA GLY A 138 -12.56 13.86 -20.99
C GLY A 138 -13.93 14.31 -20.48
N GLU A 139 -14.88 13.40 -20.27
CA GLU A 139 -16.18 13.73 -19.69
C GLU A 139 -16.08 13.74 -18.15
N ASN A 140 -16.24 14.91 -17.52
CA ASN A 140 -16.12 14.99 -16.06
C ASN A 140 -17.37 14.51 -15.33
N THR A 141 -18.56 14.77 -15.87
CA THR A 141 -19.86 14.52 -15.21
C THR A 141 -20.80 13.75 -16.12
N ALA A 142 -21.51 12.81 -15.54
CA ALA A 142 -22.53 12.04 -16.26
C ALA A 142 -23.72 12.96 -16.63
N GLN A 143 -24.17 12.85 -17.87
CA GLN A 143 -25.20 13.74 -18.44
C GLN A 143 -26.56 13.55 -17.77
N ASP A 144 -26.88 12.36 -17.32
CA ASP A 144 -28.18 12.03 -16.71
C ASP A 144 -28.30 12.52 -15.25
N SER A 145 -27.21 12.51 -14.49
CA SER A 145 -27.23 12.86 -13.06
C SER A 145 -26.51 14.18 -12.74
N GLY A 146 -25.65 14.68 -13.64
CA GLY A 146 -24.77 15.82 -13.37
C GLY A 146 -23.68 15.52 -12.34
N VAL A 147 -23.54 14.28 -11.89
CA VAL A 147 -22.57 13.87 -10.88
C VAL A 147 -21.28 13.42 -11.56
N HIS A 148 -20.17 13.69 -10.91
CA HIS A 148 -18.83 13.36 -11.40
C HIS A 148 -18.69 11.85 -11.67
N HIS A 149 -18.15 11.46 -12.83
CA HIS A 149 -17.99 10.05 -13.18
C HIS A 149 -17.18 9.24 -12.16
N LEU A 150 -16.07 9.80 -11.63
CA LEU A 150 -15.30 9.11 -10.58
C LEU A 150 -16.10 8.93 -9.27
N ALA A 151 -17.08 9.79 -9.00
CA ALA A 151 -17.97 9.64 -7.86
C ALA A 151 -18.93 8.45 -8.04
N HIS A 152 -19.45 8.24 -9.24
CA HIS A 152 -20.23 7.06 -9.58
C HIS A 152 -19.39 5.78 -9.50
N ALA A 153 -18.16 5.79 -10.02
CA ALA A 153 -17.25 4.67 -9.91
C ALA A 153 -16.95 4.31 -8.43
N MET A 154 -16.67 5.32 -7.58
CA MET A 154 -16.49 5.12 -6.15
C MET A 154 -17.75 4.56 -5.46
N ALA A 155 -18.94 5.01 -5.83
CA ALA A 155 -20.19 4.50 -5.29
C ALA A 155 -20.38 3.02 -5.62
N CYS A 156 -20.16 2.61 -6.87
CA CYS A 156 -20.22 1.22 -7.29
C CYS A 156 -19.27 0.33 -6.50
N LEU A 157 -17.99 0.73 -6.37
CA LEU A 157 -16.98 -0.01 -5.62
C LEU A 157 -17.31 -0.10 -4.12
N SER A 158 -17.83 1.00 -3.53
CA SER A 158 -18.26 0.99 -2.13
C SER A 158 -19.42 0.04 -1.89
N ILE A 159 -20.37 -0.06 -2.82
CA ILE A 159 -21.50 -0.99 -2.74
C ILE A 159 -21.01 -2.44 -2.82
N ILE A 160 -20.06 -2.76 -3.71
CA ILE A 160 -19.47 -4.11 -3.79
C ILE A 160 -18.84 -4.50 -2.45
N ILE A 161 -18.03 -3.60 -1.86
CA ILE A 161 -17.37 -3.87 -0.57
C ILE A 161 -18.40 -4.08 0.54
N ASP A 162 -19.42 -3.21 0.63
CA ASP A 162 -20.46 -3.33 1.65
C ASP A 162 -21.29 -4.61 1.49
N ALA A 163 -21.60 -5.00 0.24
CA ALA A 163 -22.31 -6.22 -0.08
C ALA A 163 -21.47 -7.48 0.23
N GLU A 164 -20.17 -7.46 -0.07
CA GLU A 164 -19.25 -8.57 0.25
C GLU A 164 -19.17 -8.76 1.78
N LEU A 165 -18.96 -7.70 2.54
CA LEU A 165 -18.92 -7.74 4.00
C LEU A 165 -20.27 -8.12 4.62
N GLY A 166 -21.37 -7.75 3.99
CA GLY A 166 -22.72 -8.08 4.40
C GLY A 166 -23.20 -9.48 3.99
N GLY A 167 -22.42 -10.20 3.18
CA GLY A 167 -22.80 -11.53 2.67
C GLY A 167 -23.88 -11.49 1.59
N ASN A 168 -24.07 -10.37 0.91
CA ASN A 168 -25.11 -10.11 -0.08
C ASN A 168 -24.58 -10.02 -1.52
N LEU A 169 -23.27 -10.22 -1.70
CA LEU A 169 -22.61 -10.18 -3.00
C LEU A 169 -22.81 -11.51 -3.74
N ILE A 170 -23.25 -11.43 -4.99
CA ILE A 170 -23.12 -12.50 -5.97
C ILE A 170 -21.75 -12.31 -6.62
N ASP A 171 -20.80 -13.16 -6.24
CA ASP A 171 -19.43 -13.11 -6.75
C ASP A 171 -19.33 -13.85 -8.08
N SER A 172 -19.35 -13.10 -9.18
CA SER A 172 -19.26 -13.59 -10.57
C SER A 172 -17.81 -13.73 -11.05
N ARG A 173 -16.81 -13.43 -10.22
CA ARG A 173 -15.38 -13.53 -10.59
C ARG A 173 -15.01 -14.98 -10.92
N SER A 174 -14.07 -15.16 -11.85
CA SER A 174 -13.52 -16.48 -12.16
C SER A 174 -12.92 -17.12 -10.91
N LYS A 175 -13.33 -18.35 -10.64
CA LYS A 175 -12.76 -19.17 -9.54
C LYS A 175 -11.42 -19.80 -9.90
N ILE A 176 -11.02 -19.71 -11.17
CA ILE A 176 -9.74 -20.20 -11.67
C ILE A 176 -8.78 -19.01 -11.75
N SER A 177 -7.78 -18.98 -10.87
CA SER A 177 -6.72 -17.99 -10.95
C SER A 177 -5.76 -18.39 -12.08
N THR A 178 -5.60 -17.48 -13.06
CA THR A 178 -4.63 -17.62 -14.17
C THR A 178 -3.34 -16.83 -13.88
N GLY A 179 -3.10 -16.45 -12.62
CA GLY A 179 -2.09 -15.50 -12.22
C GLY A 179 -2.62 -14.06 -12.26
N GLY A 180 -2.03 -13.18 -11.44
CA GLY A 180 -2.40 -11.77 -11.40
C GLY A 180 -1.91 -11.01 -12.63
N VAL A 181 -2.60 -9.94 -12.99
CA VAL A 181 -2.16 -9.01 -14.06
C VAL A 181 -0.76 -8.48 -13.75
N ALA A 182 -0.42 -8.25 -12.49
CA ALA A 182 0.91 -7.80 -12.08
C ALA A 182 2.00 -8.82 -12.47
N ASP A 183 1.76 -10.10 -12.25
CA ASP A 183 2.72 -11.16 -12.62
C ASP A 183 2.85 -11.28 -14.14
N TYR A 184 1.74 -11.18 -14.87
CA TYR A 184 1.74 -11.14 -16.33
C TYR A 184 2.53 -9.94 -16.87
N LEU A 185 2.31 -8.75 -16.33
CA LEU A 185 3.01 -7.53 -16.74
C LEU A 185 4.51 -7.62 -16.42
N ALA A 186 4.87 -8.10 -15.22
CA ALA A 186 6.28 -8.30 -14.83
C ALA A 186 7.00 -9.25 -15.80
N ALA A 187 6.34 -10.35 -16.20
CA ALA A 187 6.90 -11.32 -17.14
C ALA A 187 7.03 -10.79 -18.58
N ASN A 188 6.20 -9.80 -18.97
CA ASN A 188 6.10 -9.31 -20.35
C ASN A 188 6.58 -7.86 -20.54
N THR A 189 6.95 -7.16 -19.47
CA THR A 189 7.58 -5.84 -19.58
C THR A 189 9.05 -6.03 -19.95
N LYS A 190 9.42 -5.75 -21.20
CA LYS A 190 10.83 -5.65 -21.57
C LYS A 190 11.41 -4.47 -20.81
N GLU A 191 12.48 -4.70 -20.05
CA GLU A 191 13.29 -3.62 -19.52
C GLU A 191 13.77 -2.78 -20.70
N ASN A 192 13.20 -1.57 -20.85
CA ASN A 192 13.78 -0.57 -21.73
C ASN A 192 15.07 -0.09 -21.05
N LYS A 193 16.19 -0.74 -21.43
CA LYS A 193 17.53 -0.28 -21.15
C LYS A 193 17.92 0.81 -22.10
#